data_1ab0c380815422c5c738f623f21f8a4a
#
_entry.id   1ab0c380815422c5c738f623f21f8a4a
#
_cell.length_a   1.000
_cell.length_b   1.000
_cell.length_c   1.000
_cell.angle_alpha   90.00
_cell.angle_beta   90.00
_cell.angle_gamma   90.00
#
_symmetry.space_group_name_H-M   'P 1'
#
loop_
_entity.id
_entity.type
_entity.pdbx_description
1 polymer ?
#
loop_
_entity_poly.entity_id
_entity_poly.type
_entity_poly.pdbx_seq_one_letter_code
_entity_poly.pdbx_strand_id
1 'polypeptide(L)'
;MNNLGVSPALFNRQALYAPGDEPVFVTEGAFDALSVIEAGGSAIALNSVSNGRLLLNALRERPTNHPLLLCLDSDRSGREACDNLAKQLHAGGVVFRDVCADVCGEAKDPNESLQADEPRFIESIQGLKAETMRRK
;
A
#
# COMPACT_ATOMS: atom_id res chain seq x y z
N MET A 1 -7.76 23.39 -1.02
CA MET A 1 -6.66 24.30 -1.16
C MET A 1 -5.44 23.79 -0.44
N ASN A 2 -4.32 23.97 -1.01
CA ASN A 2 -3.09 23.55 -0.36
C ASN A 2 -2.80 24.45 0.85
N ASN A 3 -2.42 23.86 1.94
CA ASN A 3 -2.20 24.59 3.18
C ASN A 3 -0.88 25.31 3.16
N LEU A 4 -0.89 26.59 2.83
CA LEU A 4 0.25 27.47 3.09
C LEU A 4 1.61 26.85 2.79
N GLY A 5 1.74 26.21 1.63
CA GLY A 5 3.01 25.63 1.22
C GLY A 5 3.18 24.16 1.52
N VAL A 6 2.19 23.51 2.08
CA VAL A 6 2.25 22.05 2.27
C VAL A 6 2.07 21.37 0.92
N SER A 7 3.06 20.63 0.49
CA SER A 7 3.01 19.87 -0.75
C SER A 7 2.37 18.50 -0.51
N PRO A 8 1.70 17.92 -1.52
CA PRO A 8 1.24 16.54 -1.42
C PRO A 8 2.43 15.62 -1.14
N ALA A 9 2.24 14.68 -0.26
CA ALA A 9 3.32 13.75 0.11
C ALA A 9 2.77 12.38 0.45
N LEU A 10 3.59 11.37 0.23
CA LEU A 10 3.27 10.02 0.65
C LEU A 10 3.44 9.92 2.16
N PHE A 11 2.49 9.24 2.80
CA PHE A 11 2.60 8.95 4.23
C PHE A 11 3.60 7.81 4.44
N ASN A 12 4.55 7.99 5.36
CA ASN A 12 5.55 7.00 5.74
C ASN A 12 6.44 6.55 4.57
N ARG A 13 6.75 7.47 3.68
CA ARG A 13 7.54 7.20 2.47
C ARG A 13 8.85 6.47 2.76
N GLN A 14 9.46 6.73 3.89
CA GLN A 14 10.74 6.14 4.26
C GLN A 14 10.68 4.62 4.38
N ALA A 15 9.49 4.03 4.51
CA ALA A 15 9.36 2.58 4.55
C ALA A 15 9.87 1.92 3.25
N LEU A 16 9.80 2.64 2.13
CA LEU A 16 10.29 2.12 0.85
C LEU A 16 11.79 1.87 0.84
N TYR A 17 12.50 2.53 1.75
CA TYR A 17 13.96 2.54 1.77
C TYR A 17 14.54 2.03 3.08
N ALA A 18 13.71 1.42 3.92
CA ALA A 18 14.16 0.82 5.16
C ALA A 18 15.03 -0.41 4.87
N PRO A 19 15.92 -0.78 5.80
CA PRO A 19 16.72 -1.99 5.61
C PRO A 19 15.84 -3.23 5.42
N GLY A 20 16.34 -4.19 4.67
CA GLY A 20 15.63 -5.44 4.43
C GLY A 20 14.85 -5.41 3.13
N ASP A 21 14.04 -6.44 2.93
CA ASP A 21 13.30 -6.62 1.69
C ASP A 21 11.87 -7.09 1.93
N GLU A 22 11.35 -6.86 3.14
CA GLU A 22 9.95 -7.23 3.42
C GLU A 22 9.01 -6.39 2.56
N PRO A 23 7.81 -6.93 2.23
CA PRO A 23 6.89 -6.18 1.39
C PRO A 23 6.37 -4.93 2.09
N VAL A 24 6.09 -3.90 1.27
CA VAL A 24 5.48 -2.66 1.74
C VAL A 24 4.07 -2.60 1.16
N PHE A 25 3.08 -2.51 2.03
CA PHE A 25 1.69 -2.37 1.59
C PHE A 25 1.45 -0.92 1.17
N VAL A 26 0.77 -0.74 0.05
CA VAL A 26 0.42 0.58 -0.47
C VAL A 26 -1.07 0.79 -0.26
N THR A 27 -1.42 1.73 0.61
CA THR A 27 -2.81 2.02 0.94
C THR A 27 -3.21 3.39 0.40
N GLU A 28 -4.51 3.66 0.42
CA GLU A 28 -5.01 4.96 -0.01
C GLU A 28 -4.87 6.00 1.11
N GLY A 29 -5.34 5.69 2.31
CA GLY A 29 -5.35 6.62 3.43
C GLY A 29 -4.34 6.27 4.51
N ALA A 30 -3.94 7.29 5.29
CA ALA A 30 -2.97 7.10 6.36
C ALA A 30 -3.48 6.16 7.45
N PHE A 31 -4.77 6.20 7.77
CA PHE A 31 -5.34 5.29 8.78
C PHE A 31 -5.27 3.85 8.32
N ASP A 32 -5.40 3.61 7.02
CA ASP A 32 -5.24 2.27 6.46
C ASP A 32 -3.82 1.78 6.61
N ALA A 33 -2.85 2.66 6.34
CA ALA A 33 -1.44 2.31 6.52
C ALA A 33 -1.14 2.00 7.98
N LEU A 34 -1.68 2.80 8.91
CA LEU A 34 -1.48 2.55 10.34
C LEU A 34 -2.10 1.23 10.77
N SER A 35 -3.25 0.86 10.18
CA SER A 35 -3.87 -0.43 10.47
C SER A 35 -2.97 -1.60 10.07
N VAL A 36 -2.35 -1.50 8.90
CA VAL A 36 -1.40 -2.53 8.43
C VAL A 36 -0.19 -2.60 9.35
N ILE A 37 0.35 -1.45 9.74
CA ILE A 37 1.51 -1.39 10.64
C ILE A 37 1.17 -2.00 11.99
N GLU A 38 -0.02 -1.71 12.52
CA GLU A 38 -0.47 -2.29 13.78
C GLU A 38 -0.55 -3.81 13.70
N ALA A 39 -0.88 -4.34 12.52
CA ALA A 39 -0.98 -5.78 12.30
C ALA A 39 0.40 -6.44 12.04
N GLY A 40 1.47 -5.67 12.07
CA GLY A 40 2.83 -6.18 11.92
C GLY A 40 3.41 -6.06 10.52
N GLY A 41 2.74 -5.33 9.62
CA GLY A 41 3.25 -5.07 8.28
C GLY A 41 3.97 -3.74 8.19
N SER A 42 4.52 -3.46 7.02
CA SER A 42 5.09 -2.17 6.66
C SER A 42 4.18 -1.54 5.62
N ALA A 43 3.92 -0.25 5.71
CA ALA A 43 2.95 0.37 4.80
C ALA A 43 3.24 1.84 4.55
N ILE A 44 2.82 2.28 3.36
CA ILE A 44 2.78 3.70 2.99
C ILE A 44 1.35 4.03 2.59
N ALA A 45 1.03 5.30 2.55
CA ALA A 45 -0.27 5.75 2.04
C ALA A 45 -0.07 6.83 0.99
N LEU A 46 -0.91 6.77 -0.04
CA LEU A 46 -0.87 7.78 -1.10
C LEU A 46 -1.52 9.08 -0.65
N ASN A 47 -2.43 9.02 0.29
CA ASN A 47 -3.26 10.12 0.82
C ASN A 47 -4.31 10.64 -0.17
N SER A 48 -4.34 10.10 -1.37
CA SER A 48 -5.37 10.40 -2.38
C SER A 48 -5.15 9.45 -3.54
N VAL A 49 -6.23 9.03 -4.21
CA VAL A 49 -6.12 8.21 -5.41
C VAL A 49 -5.32 8.91 -6.51
N SER A 50 -5.32 10.24 -6.51
CA SER A 50 -4.58 11.02 -7.51
C SER A 50 -3.08 11.09 -7.26
N ASN A 51 -2.62 10.60 -6.13
CA ASN A 51 -1.19 10.70 -5.74
C ASN A 51 -0.36 9.49 -6.16
N GLY A 52 -0.88 8.61 -6.98
CA GLY A 52 -0.10 7.49 -7.50
C GLY A 52 1.18 7.94 -8.19
N ARG A 53 1.14 9.09 -8.87
CA ARG A 53 2.33 9.64 -9.53
C ARG A 53 3.45 9.98 -8.55
N LEU A 54 3.11 10.32 -7.31
CA LEU A 54 4.13 10.59 -6.30
C LEU A 54 4.95 9.34 -5.99
N LEU A 55 4.26 8.21 -5.90
CA LEU A 55 4.93 6.93 -5.71
C LEU A 55 5.80 6.59 -6.92
N LEU A 56 5.26 6.76 -8.12
CA LEU A 56 6.02 6.47 -9.35
C LEU A 56 7.25 7.35 -9.47
N ASN A 57 7.12 8.63 -9.15
CA ASN A 57 8.27 9.54 -9.17
C ASN A 57 9.31 9.15 -8.13
N ALA A 58 8.89 8.80 -6.92
CA ALA A 58 9.81 8.36 -5.88
C ALA A 58 10.61 7.14 -6.32
N LEU A 59 9.93 6.17 -6.95
CA LEU A 59 10.58 4.94 -7.40
C LEU A 59 11.52 5.18 -8.59
N ARG A 60 11.25 6.17 -9.43
CA ARG A 60 12.15 6.54 -10.51
C ARG A 60 13.43 7.17 -9.97
N GLU A 61 13.29 8.04 -8.97
CA GLU A 61 14.45 8.69 -8.37
C GLU A 61 15.28 7.71 -7.58
N ARG A 62 14.61 6.79 -6.87
CA ARG A 62 15.30 5.80 -6.05
C ARG A 62 14.47 4.51 -6.00
N PRO A 63 14.88 3.48 -6.75
CA PRO A 63 14.16 2.20 -6.72
C PRO A 63 14.19 1.58 -5.34
N THR A 64 13.16 0.81 -5.01
CA THR A 64 13.06 0.12 -3.74
C THR A 64 13.39 -1.36 -3.92
N ASN A 65 13.94 -1.97 -2.86
CA ASN A 65 14.16 -3.41 -2.81
C ASN A 65 12.94 -4.15 -2.25
N HIS A 66 11.94 -3.41 -1.78
CA HIS A 66 10.75 -4.00 -1.17
C HIS A 66 9.69 -4.27 -2.25
N PRO A 67 9.16 -5.49 -2.33
CA PRO A 67 7.98 -5.71 -3.18
C PRO A 67 6.81 -4.88 -2.65
N LEU A 68 5.95 -4.42 -3.55
CA LEU A 68 4.80 -3.62 -3.18
C LEU A 68 3.54 -4.46 -3.20
N LEU A 69 2.75 -4.39 -2.14
CA LEU A 69 1.46 -5.07 -2.06
C LEU A 69 0.38 -4.00 -2.07
N LEU A 70 -0.33 -3.90 -3.20
CA LEU A 70 -1.34 -2.85 -3.39
C LEU A 70 -2.63 -3.23 -2.66
N CYS A 71 -3.08 -2.37 -1.76
CA CYS A 71 -4.36 -2.55 -1.07
C CYS A 71 -5.08 -1.21 -0.92
N LEU A 72 -5.40 -0.61 -2.07
CA LEU A 72 -6.21 0.60 -2.10
C LEU A 72 -7.65 0.22 -1.75
N ASP A 73 -8.50 1.24 -1.63
CA ASP A 73 -9.90 0.99 -1.27
C ASP A 73 -10.57 0.08 -2.28
N SER A 74 -11.55 -0.68 -1.82
CA SER A 74 -12.26 -1.67 -2.65
C SER A 74 -13.43 -1.07 -3.42
N ASP A 75 -13.72 0.20 -3.25
CA ASP A 75 -14.77 0.85 -4.02
C ASP A 75 -14.29 1.10 -5.47
N ARG A 76 -15.20 1.60 -6.30
CA ARG A 76 -14.90 1.80 -7.72
C ARG A 76 -13.71 2.71 -7.95
N SER A 77 -13.66 3.83 -7.25
CA SER A 77 -12.56 4.78 -7.38
C SER A 77 -11.23 4.15 -7.00
N GLY A 78 -11.20 3.41 -5.90
CA GLY A 78 -9.99 2.72 -5.46
C GLY A 78 -9.55 1.63 -6.43
N ARG A 79 -10.51 0.89 -6.98
CA ARG A 79 -10.19 -0.15 -7.97
C ARG A 79 -9.62 0.44 -9.25
N GLU A 80 -10.18 1.54 -9.73
CA GLU A 80 -9.67 2.21 -10.92
C GLU A 80 -8.27 2.76 -10.70
N ALA A 81 -8.04 3.37 -9.52
CA ALA A 81 -6.73 3.88 -9.17
C ALA A 81 -5.70 2.75 -9.07
N CYS A 82 -6.09 1.64 -8.49
CA CYS A 82 -5.21 0.47 -8.37
C CYS A 82 -4.84 -0.08 -9.74
N ASP A 83 -5.81 -0.20 -10.65
CA ASP A 83 -5.55 -0.70 -12.00
C ASP A 83 -4.58 0.20 -12.75
N ASN A 84 -4.76 1.51 -12.66
CA ASN A 84 -3.86 2.46 -13.30
C ASN A 84 -2.45 2.38 -12.72
N LEU A 85 -2.35 2.31 -11.40
CA LEU A 85 -1.06 2.22 -10.74
C LEU A 85 -0.34 0.93 -11.12
N ALA A 86 -1.09 -0.18 -11.14
CA ALA A 86 -0.53 -1.48 -11.50
C ALA A 86 0.08 -1.48 -12.90
N LYS A 87 -0.61 -0.87 -13.86
CA LYS A 87 -0.09 -0.78 -15.24
C LYS A 87 1.23 -0.04 -15.27
N GLN A 88 1.34 1.05 -14.54
CA GLN A 88 2.55 1.87 -14.55
C GLN A 88 3.69 1.21 -13.78
N LEU A 89 3.38 0.52 -12.69
CA LEU A 89 4.39 -0.24 -11.95
C LEU A 89 4.94 -1.38 -12.82
N HIS A 90 4.05 -2.07 -13.52
CA HIS A 90 4.47 -3.13 -14.43
C HIS A 90 5.38 -2.59 -15.53
N ALA A 91 4.99 -1.47 -16.13
CA ALA A 91 5.80 -0.84 -17.18
C ALA A 91 7.18 -0.41 -16.67
N GLY A 92 7.27 -0.04 -15.40
CA GLY A 92 8.52 0.38 -14.77
C GLY A 92 9.36 -0.78 -14.22
N GLY A 93 8.90 -2.01 -14.37
CA GLY A 93 9.64 -3.18 -13.86
C GLY A 93 9.62 -3.34 -12.35
N VAL A 94 8.65 -2.73 -11.67
CA VAL A 94 8.53 -2.81 -10.21
C VAL A 94 7.84 -4.11 -9.82
N VAL A 95 8.36 -4.79 -8.80
CA VAL A 95 7.72 -6.00 -8.27
C VAL A 95 6.53 -5.59 -7.41
N PHE A 96 5.35 -6.06 -7.77
CA PHE A 96 4.13 -5.73 -7.02
C PHE A 96 3.08 -6.82 -7.18
N ARG A 97 2.06 -6.76 -6.33
CA ARG A 97 0.91 -7.63 -6.39
C ARG A 97 -0.30 -6.89 -5.81
N ASP A 98 -1.47 -7.08 -6.41
CA ASP A 98 -2.73 -6.52 -5.89
C ASP A 98 -3.30 -7.51 -4.86
N VAL A 99 -3.36 -7.07 -3.61
CA VAL A 99 -3.86 -7.89 -2.49
C VAL A 99 -5.09 -7.29 -1.84
N CYS A 100 -5.76 -6.38 -2.52
CA CYS A 100 -6.93 -5.69 -1.97
C CYS A 100 -7.98 -6.67 -1.45
N ALA A 101 -8.34 -7.67 -2.24
CA ALA A 101 -9.37 -8.63 -1.84
C ALA A 101 -8.96 -9.42 -0.60
N ASP A 102 -7.68 -9.78 -0.49
CA ASP A 102 -7.17 -10.54 0.65
C ASP A 102 -7.19 -9.72 1.93
N VAL A 103 -6.89 -8.43 1.82
CA VAL A 103 -6.79 -7.53 2.98
C VAL A 103 -8.16 -7.02 3.41
N CYS A 104 -8.93 -6.50 2.45
CA CYS A 104 -10.20 -5.85 2.76
C CYS A 104 -11.35 -6.84 2.98
N GLY A 105 -11.32 -7.99 2.30
CA GLY A 105 -12.46 -8.89 2.34
C GLY A 105 -13.68 -8.16 1.81
N GLU A 106 -14.73 -8.06 2.62
CA GLU A 106 -15.97 -7.35 2.27
C GLU A 106 -15.94 -5.88 2.72
N ALA A 107 -14.91 -5.47 3.42
CA ALA A 107 -14.80 -4.10 3.89
C ALA A 107 -14.33 -3.18 2.75
N LYS A 108 -14.58 -1.89 2.91
CA LYS A 108 -14.21 -0.91 1.90
C LYS A 108 -12.69 -0.68 1.88
N ASP A 109 -12.06 -0.70 3.04
CA ASP A 109 -10.63 -0.38 3.16
C ASP A 109 -10.00 -1.16 4.31
N PRO A 110 -8.66 -1.15 4.42
CA PRO A 110 -7.98 -1.90 5.48
C PRO A 110 -8.40 -1.51 6.89
N ASN A 111 -8.60 -0.23 7.17
CA ASN A 111 -8.99 0.21 8.50
C ASN A 111 -10.35 -0.36 8.90
N GLU A 112 -11.31 -0.34 7.99
CA GLU A 112 -12.63 -0.91 8.22
C GLU A 112 -12.53 -2.43 8.41
N SER A 113 -11.68 -3.09 7.64
CA SER A 113 -11.44 -4.53 7.77
C SER A 113 -10.90 -4.88 9.16
N LEU A 114 -9.93 -4.11 9.64
CA LEU A 114 -9.37 -4.30 10.98
C LEU A 114 -10.46 -4.16 12.04
N GLN A 115 -11.30 -3.15 11.93
CA GLN A 115 -12.37 -2.92 12.91
C GLN A 115 -13.45 -3.99 12.87
N ALA A 116 -13.73 -4.54 11.69
CA ALA A 116 -14.77 -5.55 11.54
C ALA A 116 -14.32 -6.91 12.08
N ASP A 117 -13.06 -7.28 11.89
CA ASP A 117 -12.56 -8.60 12.31
C ASP A 117 -11.04 -8.50 12.48
N GLU A 118 -10.62 -8.06 13.64
CA GLU A 118 -9.21 -7.83 13.90
C GLU A 118 -8.35 -9.09 13.75
N PRO A 119 -8.71 -10.25 14.33
CA PRO A 119 -7.87 -11.44 14.17
C PRO A 119 -7.69 -11.85 12.71
N ARG A 120 -8.76 -11.78 11.91
CA ARG A 120 -8.70 -12.13 10.50
C ARG A 120 -7.80 -11.15 9.75
N PHE A 121 -7.91 -9.87 10.06
CA PHE A 121 -7.11 -8.84 9.42
C PHE A 121 -5.61 -9.07 9.71
N ILE A 122 -5.27 -9.29 10.96
CA ILE A 122 -3.88 -9.55 11.36
C ILE A 122 -3.35 -10.80 10.64
N GLU A 123 -4.15 -11.85 10.60
CA GLU A 123 -3.77 -13.09 9.92
C GLU A 123 -3.52 -12.86 8.43
N SER A 124 -4.37 -12.07 7.77
CA SER A 124 -4.20 -11.71 6.38
C SER A 124 -2.87 -10.98 6.13
N ILE A 125 -2.59 -9.96 6.94
CA ILE A 125 -1.36 -9.17 6.78
C ILE A 125 -0.14 -10.05 7.02
N GLN A 126 -0.14 -10.82 8.09
CA GLN A 126 1.00 -11.67 8.43
C GLN A 126 1.19 -12.78 7.37
N GLY A 127 0.10 -13.35 6.89
CA GLY A 127 0.15 -14.37 5.85
C GLY A 127 0.69 -13.87 4.53
N LEU A 128 0.25 -12.68 4.10
CA LEU A 128 0.74 -12.07 2.87
C LEU A 128 2.22 -11.72 2.98
N LYS A 129 2.62 -11.20 4.13
CA LYS A 129 4.02 -10.89 4.38
C LYS A 129 4.88 -12.14 4.29
N ALA A 130 4.47 -13.21 4.98
CA ALA A 130 5.23 -14.46 4.99
C ALA A 130 5.29 -15.08 3.59
N GLU A 131 4.17 -15.09 2.86
CA GLU A 131 4.12 -15.63 1.52
C GLU A 131 5.06 -14.88 0.57
N THR A 132 5.04 -13.55 0.65
CA THR A 132 5.89 -12.73 -0.19
C THR A 132 7.37 -12.97 0.10
N MET A 133 7.72 -13.11 1.38
CA MET A 133 9.10 -13.36 1.77
C MET A 133 9.59 -14.75 1.28
N ARG A 134 8.70 -15.75 1.27
CA ARG A 134 9.06 -17.08 0.79
C ARG A 134 9.32 -17.14 -0.71
N ARG A 135 8.77 -16.20 -1.48
CA ARG A 135 8.93 -16.20 -2.94
C ARG A 135 10.26 -15.61 -3.42
N LYS A 136 11.06 -15.16 -2.51
CA LYS A 136 12.33 -14.52 -2.85
C LYS A 136 13.50 -15.49 -3.05
#